data_d2e085b2c66c4e419dfe3f99ba0cf8a7
#
_entry.id   d2e085b2c66c4e419dfe3f99ba0cf8a7
#
_cell.length_a   1.000
_cell.length_b   1.000
_cell.length_c   1.000
_cell.angle_alpha   90.00
_cell.angle_beta   90.00
_cell.angle_gamma   90.00
#
_symmetry.space_group_name_H-M   'P 1'
#
loop_
_entity.id
_entity.type
_entity.pdbx_description
1 polymer ?
#
loop_
_entity_poly.entity_id
_entity_poly.type
_entity_poly.pdbx_seq_one_letter_code
_entity_poly.pdbx_strand_id
1 'polypeptide(L)'
;MSRKKSTTTAIILIVIIAVTAGAVFFITRSAKKKGGAQGGFGGFGGRGPQTATAVRTVVAKSKTITDFVYTNGEIETQKSIEVFPSIGGRVVEMKVSLGSPVKQGDVIAYIDPSEPGSYYAKSPVTAPIDGSIITSPVKIGQKVSANSVITKIGDINNLQITAKVPERYVAKIALGQKAEITLQAYGEEKFMASVVRISPVVDPSTRTKEIILNFDKKYEKVNAGMFARVKLFTLKYDGYPVIQQDAFVENSDEYYLYVVKEDSTVTKRKVLRGKNIDGYSQVKEGIADGDVVVLEGMLSLYEGAKVRDISGNVEFVEAAPPAPEGDKGAPKGEKK
;
A
#
# COMPACT_ATOMS: atom_id res chain seq x y z
N MET A 1 -40.64 -10.90 -58.33
CA MET A 1 -39.49 -11.84 -58.37
C MET A 1 -39.09 -12.31 -56.97
N SER A 2 -39.92 -13.09 -56.28
CA SER A 2 -39.60 -13.51 -54.88
C SER A 2 -40.24 -14.86 -54.49
N ARG A 3 -40.17 -15.88 -55.34
CA ARG A 3 -40.68 -17.23 -55.02
C ARG A 3 -39.70 -18.36 -55.22
N LYS A 4 -38.50 -18.12 -55.73
CA LYS A 4 -37.49 -19.19 -56.01
C LYS A 4 -36.42 -19.40 -54.94
N LYS A 5 -36.29 -18.52 -53.91
CA LYS A 5 -35.29 -18.67 -52.85
C LYS A 5 -35.75 -19.51 -51.65
N SER A 6 -37.05 -19.70 -51.47
CA SER A 6 -37.63 -20.48 -50.36
C SER A 6 -37.52 -22.02 -50.53
N THR A 7 -37.58 -22.49 -51.74
CA THR A 7 -37.55 -23.95 -52.05
C THR A 7 -36.14 -24.53 -51.95
N THR A 8 -35.11 -23.75 -52.29
CA THR A 8 -33.72 -24.22 -52.23
C THR A 8 -33.24 -24.31 -50.77
N THR A 9 -33.65 -23.39 -49.89
CA THR A 9 -33.30 -23.44 -48.44
C THR A 9 -34.02 -24.56 -47.75
N ALA A 10 -35.27 -24.89 -48.10
CA ALA A 10 -36.01 -26.03 -47.55
C ALA A 10 -35.38 -27.38 -47.93
N ILE A 11 -34.91 -27.53 -49.18
CA ILE A 11 -34.25 -28.75 -49.67
C ILE A 11 -32.89 -28.97 -48.94
N ILE A 12 -32.12 -27.92 -48.73
CA ILE A 12 -30.84 -28.02 -47.99
C ILE A 12 -31.06 -28.45 -46.53
N LEU A 13 -32.10 -27.91 -45.89
CA LEU A 13 -32.43 -28.28 -44.49
C LEU A 13 -32.85 -29.76 -44.36
N ILE A 14 -33.63 -30.28 -45.33
CA ILE A 14 -34.05 -31.70 -45.37
C ILE A 14 -32.84 -32.63 -45.60
N VAL A 15 -31.89 -32.22 -46.43
CA VAL A 15 -30.68 -33.04 -46.69
C VAL A 15 -29.77 -33.09 -45.43
N ILE A 16 -29.63 -32.00 -44.69
CA ILE A 16 -28.87 -31.97 -43.47
C ILE A 16 -29.50 -32.86 -42.40
N ILE A 17 -30.82 -32.85 -42.25
CA ILE A 17 -31.55 -33.70 -41.30
C ILE A 17 -31.43 -35.19 -41.68
N ALA A 18 -31.47 -35.51 -42.96
CA ALA A 18 -31.32 -36.89 -43.45
C ALA A 18 -29.88 -37.43 -43.20
N VAL A 19 -28.85 -36.60 -43.39
CA VAL A 19 -27.45 -36.98 -43.14
C VAL A 19 -27.17 -37.18 -41.65
N THR A 20 -27.73 -36.31 -40.80
CA THR A 20 -27.56 -36.44 -39.33
C THR A 20 -28.33 -37.67 -38.80
N ALA A 21 -29.52 -37.92 -39.24
CA ALA A 21 -30.30 -39.11 -38.89
C ALA A 21 -29.60 -40.42 -39.35
N GLY A 22 -29.01 -40.44 -40.57
CA GLY A 22 -28.21 -41.55 -41.08
C GLY A 22 -26.96 -41.84 -40.25
N ALA A 23 -26.23 -40.79 -39.79
CA ALA A 23 -25.05 -40.94 -38.97
C ALA A 23 -25.39 -41.53 -37.57
N VAL A 24 -26.49 -41.05 -36.95
CA VAL A 24 -26.94 -41.60 -35.65
C VAL A 24 -27.40 -43.05 -35.78
N PHE A 25 -28.10 -43.41 -36.87
CA PHE A 25 -28.53 -44.80 -37.13
C PHE A 25 -27.35 -45.76 -37.38
N PHE A 26 -26.28 -45.26 -38.00
CA PHE A 26 -25.09 -46.08 -38.25
C PHE A 26 -24.28 -46.31 -36.96
N ILE A 27 -24.19 -45.34 -36.10
CA ILE A 27 -23.51 -45.42 -34.81
C ILE A 27 -24.24 -46.38 -33.85
N THR A 28 -25.57 -46.37 -33.84
CA THR A 28 -26.35 -47.26 -32.96
C THR A 28 -26.38 -48.74 -33.47
N ARG A 29 -26.17 -48.98 -34.77
CA ARG A 29 -26.17 -50.31 -35.33
C ARG A 29 -24.83 -51.05 -35.19
N SER A 30 -23.72 -50.33 -35.00
CA SER A 30 -22.39 -50.92 -34.78
C SER A 30 -22.18 -51.40 -33.33
N ALA A 31 -23.05 -51.04 -32.41
CA ALA A 31 -22.94 -51.44 -30.99
C ALA A 31 -23.60 -52.77 -30.65
N LYS A 32 -24.18 -53.49 -31.63
CA LYS A 32 -24.98 -54.72 -31.37
C LYS A 32 -24.42 -56.00 -32.06
N LYS A 33 -23.10 -56.24 -31.97
CA LYS A 33 -22.52 -57.54 -32.28
C LYS A 33 -21.20 -57.75 -31.57
N LYS A 34 -21.26 -58.15 -30.31
CA LYS A 34 -20.34 -59.18 -29.72
C LYS A 34 -20.98 -59.61 -28.41
N GLY A 35 -21.68 -60.70 -28.51
CA GLY A 35 -22.22 -61.45 -27.39
C GLY A 35 -21.23 -62.45 -26.88
N GLY A 36 -21.30 -62.68 -25.56
CA GLY A 36 -21.01 -64.03 -25.00
C GLY A 36 -19.61 -64.19 -24.43
N ALA A 37 -19.45 -63.95 -23.13
CA ALA A 37 -18.76 -64.88 -22.25
C ALA A 37 -19.16 -64.56 -20.81
N GLN A 38 -19.88 -65.44 -20.21
CA GLN A 38 -20.29 -65.49 -18.82
C GLN A 38 -19.06 -65.81 -17.97
N GLY A 39 -18.73 -64.90 -17.07
CA GLY A 39 -17.67 -65.08 -16.08
C GLY A 39 -17.95 -64.10 -14.94
N GLY A 40 -18.62 -64.62 -13.90
CA GLY A 40 -18.84 -63.89 -12.65
C GLY A 40 -17.52 -63.62 -11.97
N PHE A 41 -17.26 -62.32 -11.69
CA PHE A 41 -16.26 -61.93 -10.72
C PHE A 41 -16.89 -60.94 -9.80
N GLY A 42 -16.88 -61.34 -8.53
CA GLY A 42 -17.36 -60.57 -7.39
C GLY A 42 -16.77 -59.17 -7.29
N GLY A 43 -17.57 -58.30 -6.74
CA GLY A 43 -17.20 -56.95 -6.46
C GLY A 43 -15.93 -56.84 -5.61
N PHE A 44 -14.92 -56.33 -6.21
CA PHE A 44 -13.88 -55.60 -5.48
C PHE A 44 -13.98 -54.17 -5.94
N GLY A 45 -14.74 -53.39 -5.15
CA GLY A 45 -14.57 -51.94 -5.10
C GLY A 45 -13.19 -51.61 -4.58
N GLY A 46 -12.17 -51.89 -5.36
CA GLY A 46 -10.81 -51.46 -5.13
C GLY A 46 -10.77 -49.95 -5.33
N ARG A 47 -10.84 -49.15 -4.24
CA ARG A 47 -10.27 -47.84 -4.23
C ARG A 47 -8.83 -48.00 -4.72
N GLY A 48 -8.55 -47.58 -5.94
CA GLY A 48 -7.18 -47.44 -6.42
C GLY A 48 -6.35 -46.67 -5.41
N PRO A 49 -5.03 -46.83 -5.35
CA PRO A 49 -4.21 -46.09 -4.41
C PRO A 49 -4.55 -44.60 -4.54
N GLN A 50 -5.14 -44.05 -3.50
CA GLN A 50 -5.43 -42.60 -3.45
C GLN A 50 -4.07 -41.89 -3.51
N THR A 51 -3.72 -41.41 -4.71
CA THR A 51 -2.52 -40.59 -4.88
C THR A 51 -2.67 -39.34 -4.01
N ALA A 52 -1.76 -39.17 -3.08
CA ALA A 52 -1.75 -38.00 -2.20
C ALA A 52 -1.60 -36.72 -3.03
N THR A 53 -2.53 -35.79 -2.89
CA THR A 53 -2.50 -34.50 -3.56
C THR A 53 -1.36 -33.66 -2.98
N ALA A 54 -0.48 -33.15 -3.85
CA ALA A 54 0.56 -32.22 -3.42
C ALA A 54 -0.06 -30.87 -3.02
N VAL A 55 0.21 -30.41 -1.82
CA VAL A 55 -0.29 -29.14 -1.27
C VAL A 55 0.82 -28.35 -0.62
N ARG A 56 0.67 -27.04 -0.59
CA ARG A 56 1.48 -26.16 0.29
C ARG A 56 0.69 -25.89 1.55
N THR A 57 1.38 -25.90 2.68
CA THR A 57 0.77 -25.69 3.99
C THR A 57 1.42 -24.53 4.72
N VAL A 58 0.70 -23.99 5.68
CA VAL A 58 1.17 -22.98 6.62
C VAL A 58 0.73 -23.36 8.03
N VAL A 59 1.57 -23.13 9.02
CA VAL A 59 1.21 -23.35 10.42
C VAL A 59 0.48 -22.10 10.93
N ALA A 60 -0.73 -22.31 11.44
CA ALA A 60 -1.51 -21.23 12.06
C ALA A 60 -0.78 -20.71 13.31
N LYS A 61 -0.55 -19.42 13.40
CA LYS A 61 0.07 -18.77 14.57
C LYS A 61 -0.70 -17.49 14.88
N SER A 62 -1.00 -17.28 16.14
CA SER A 62 -1.54 -16.00 16.62
C SER A 62 -0.50 -14.90 16.44
N LYS A 63 -0.88 -13.86 15.71
CA LYS A 63 -0.04 -12.70 15.42
C LYS A 63 -0.87 -11.43 15.48
N THR A 64 -0.20 -10.34 15.83
CA THR A 64 -0.76 -9.00 15.69
C THR A 64 -0.79 -8.64 14.22
N ILE A 65 -1.95 -8.26 13.69
CA ILE A 65 -2.04 -7.57 12.42
C ILE A 65 -2.43 -6.10 12.66
N THR A 66 -1.77 -5.20 11.94
CA THR A 66 -1.97 -3.76 12.12
C THR A 66 -2.71 -3.20 10.92
N ASP A 67 -3.89 -2.63 11.17
CA ASP A 67 -4.66 -1.91 10.16
C ASP A 67 -3.92 -0.63 9.77
N PHE A 68 -4.13 -0.16 8.56
CA PHE A 68 -3.48 1.04 8.07
C PHE A 68 -4.39 1.83 7.12
N VAL A 69 -4.04 3.09 6.95
CA VAL A 69 -4.67 3.99 5.99
C VAL A 69 -3.60 4.54 5.06
N TYR A 70 -3.81 4.42 3.76
CA TYR A 70 -3.01 5.13 2.78
C TYR A 70 -3.56 6.53 2.58
N THR A 71 -2.66 7.49 2.60
CA THR A 71 -2.95 8.87 2.22
C THR A 71 -1.72 9.49 1.56
N ASN A 72 -1.90 10.67 1.01
CA ASN A 72 -0.82 11.45 0.42
C ASN A 72 -0.55 12.68 1.27
N GLY A 73 0.68 13.14 1.22
CA GLY A 73 1.10 14.35 1.90
C GLY A 73 2.20 15.07 1.13
N GLU A 74 2.55 16.23 1.62
CA GLU A 74 3.65 17.04 1.14
C GLU A 74 4.64 17.27 2.27
N ILE A 75 5.92 17.25 1.94
CA ILE A 75 6.97 17.56 2.89
C ILE A 75 7.18 19.06 2.92
N GLU A 76 7.08 19.62 4.08
CA GLU A 76 7.22 21.06 4.32
C GLU A 76 8.28 21.34 5.39
N THR A 77 8.81 22.54 5.38
CA THR A 77 9.61 23.05 6.49
C THR A 77 8.70 23.36 7.68
N GLN A 78 9.07 22.97 8.89
CA GLN A 78 8.27 23.28 10.08
C GLN A 78 8.10 24.80 10.32
N LYS A 79 9.11 25.57 9.92
CA LYS A 79 9.10 27.04 9.99
C LYS A 79 9.54 27.60 8.66
N SER A 80 8.74 28.48 8.10
CA SER A 80 9.14 29.27 6.93
C SER A 80 8.46 30.64 6.99
N ILE A 81 9.18 31.66 6.56
CA ILE A 81 8.71 33.04 6.55
C ILE A 81 9.08 33.68 5.22
N GLU A 82 8.13 34.38 4.64
CA GLU A 82 8.34 35.26 3.48
C GLU A 82 8.98 36.55 3.96
N VAL A 83 9.99 37.01 3.22
CA VAL A 83 10.73 38.22 3.53
C VAL A 83 10.24 39.33 2.63
N PHE A 84 9.80 40.40 3.26
CA PHE A 84 9.30 41.63 2.61
C PHE A 84 10.25 42.78 2.86
N PRO A 85 10.37 43.71 1.92
CA PRO A 85 11.11 44.98 2.18
C PRO A 85 10.27 45.93 3.02
N SER A 86 10.92 46.73 3.84
CA SER A 86 10.24 47.76 4.65
C SER A 86 9.70 48.92 3.80
N ILE A 87 10.29 49.15 2.63
CA ILE A 87 9.91 50.21 1.70
C ILE A 87 9.95 49.72 0.25
N GLY A 88 9.18 50.33 -0.64
CA GLY A 88 9.28 50.10 -2.08
C GLY A 88 10.51 50.75 -2.70
N GLY A 89 10.94 50.24 -3.83
CA GLY A 89 12.08 50.80 -4.56
C GLY A 89 12.65 49.81 -5.56
N ARG A 90 13.90 49.98 -5.97
CA ARG A 90 14.62 49.11 -6.86
C ARG A 90 15.62 48.24 -6.09
N VAL A 91 15.66 46.94 -6.36
CA VAL A 91 16.70 46.05 -5.80
C VAL A 91 18.04 46.43 -6.42
N VAL A 92 18.98 46.93 -5.62
CA VAL A 92 20.31 47.36 -6.10
C VAL A 92 21.41 46.36 -5.77
N GLU A 93 21.20 45.58 -4.73
CA GLU A 93 22.17 44.54 -4.32
C GLU A 93 21.43 43.35 -3.71
N MET A 94 21.92 42.12 -4.00
CA MET A 94 21.46 40.87 -3.42
C MET A 94 22.65 40.18 -2.78
N LYS A 95 22.58 39.90 -1.48
CA LYS A 95 23.66 39.26 -0.69
C LYS A 95 23.55 37.73 -0.64
N VAL A 96 22.39 37.18 -1.02
CA VAL A 96 22.07 35.78 -0.85
C VAL A 96 21.60 35.18 -2.17
N SER A 97 21.74 33.87 -2.31
CA SER A 97 21.21 33.06 -3.40
C SER A 97 20.36 31.91 -2.85
N LEU A 98 19.68 31.18 -3.75
CA LEU A 98 18.96 29.98 -3.37
C LEU A 98 19.88 28.99 -2.64
N GLY A 99 19.44 28.47 -1.51
CA GLY A 99 20.21 27.56 -0.66
C GLY A 99 21.18 28.22 0.33
N SER A 100 21.39 29.56 0.24
CA SER A 100 22.28 30.26 1.20
C SER A 100 21.75 30.14 2.63
N PRO A 101 22.59 29.77 3.61
CA PRO A 101 22.25 29.85 5.03
C PRO A 101 22.24 31.31 5.48
N VAL A 102 21.29 31.68 6.33
CA VAL A 102 21.17 33.02 6.91
C VAL A 102 20.84 32.93 8.40
N LYS A 103 21.31 33.90 9.15
CA LYS A 103 20.93 34.11 10.57
C LYS A 103 19.97 35.28 10.69
N GLN A 104 19.20 35.29 11.74
CA GLN A 104 18.34 36.41 12.07
C GLN A 104 19.16 37.71 12.14
N GLY A 105 18.70 38.74 11.39
CA GLY A 105 19.37 40.03 11.30
C GLY A 105 20.36 40.16 10.12
N ASP A 106 20.73 39.07 9.46
CA ASP A 106 21.61 39.14 8.29
C ASP A 106 20.95 39.93 7.16
N VAL A 107 21.74 40.76 6.46
CA VAL A 107 21.24 41.54 5.31
C VAL A 107 21.12 40.66 4.10
N ILE A 108 19.91 40.53 3.55
CA ILE A 108 19.57 39.75 2.36
C ILE A 108 19.74 40.57 1.08
N ALA A 109 19.24 41.83 1.11
CA ALA A 109 19.24 42.70 -0.06
C ALA A 109 19.28 44.17 0.37
N TYR A 110 19.60 45.05 -0.56
CA TYR A 110 19.41 46.48 -0.44
C TYR A 110 18.40 46.98 -1.48
N ILE A 111 17.46 47.81 -1.00
CA ILE A 111 16.45 48.46 -1.83
C ILE A 111 16.80 49.96 -1.91
N ASP A 112 16.83 50.48 -3.11
CA ASP A 112 16.98 51.91 -3.36
C ASP A 112 15.61 52.51 -3.67
N PRO A 113 15.06 53.34 -2.77
CA PRO A 113 13.77 53.99 -2.96
C PRO A 113 13.88 55.30 -3.79
N SER A 114 15.09 55.66 -4.24
CA SER A 114 15.32 56.91 -4.99
C SER A 114 14.56 56.95 -6.30
N GLU A 115 13.98 58.13 -6.59
CA GLU A 115 13.34 58.44 -7.86
C GLU A 115 14.05 59.65 -8.50
N PRO A 116 13.88 59.91 -9.81
CA PRO A 116 14.46 61.04 -10.46
C PRO A 116 14.19 62.37 -9.71
N GLY A 117 15.24 63.00 -9.21
CA GLY A 117 15.17 64.26 -8.45
C GLY A 117 15.04 64.08 -6.91
N SER A 118 14.94 62.85 -6.39
CA SER A 118 14.88 62.58 -4.95
C SER A 118 15.76 61.40 -4.58
N TYR A 119 16.81 61.63 -3.81
CA TYR A 119 17.77 60.63 -3.40
C TYR A 119 17.59 60.25 -1.94
N TYR A 120 17.54 58.95 -1.67
CA TYR A 120 17.39 58.38 -0.34
C TYR A 120 18.48 57.33 -0.06
N ALA A 121 18.73 57.11 1.23
CA ALA A 121 19.62 56.02 1.63
C ALA A 121 19.04 54.63 1.25
N LYS A 122 19.89 53.71 0.83
CA LYS A 122 19.50 52.34 0.57
C LYS A 122 18.96 51.71 1.84
N SER A 123 17.81 51.02 1.74
CA SER A 123 17.17 50.31 2.85
C SER A 123 17.61 48.87 2.85
N PRO A 124 18.16 48.32 3.95
CA PRO A 124 18.45 46.90 4.06
C PRO A 124 17.17 46.10 4.26
N VAL A 125 17.12 44.94 3.62
CA VAL A 125 16.14 43.87 3.91
C VAL A 125 16.87 42.80 4.69
N THR A 126 16.40 42.52 5.92
CA THR A 126 17.06 41.57 6.83
C THR A 126 16.29 40.27 7.00
N ALA A 127 17.00 39.20 7.35
CA ALA A 127 16.40 37.91 7.67
C ALA A 127 15.64 37.98 9.01
N PRO A 128 14.34 37.65 9.05
CA PRO A 128 13.55 37.66 10.30
C PRO A 128 13.82 36.42 11.18
N ILE A 129 14.36 35.35 10.65
CA ILE A 129 14.67 34.08 11.34
C ILE A 129 15.97 33.47 10.81
N ASP A 130 16.53 32.54 11.59
CA ASP A 130 17.58 31.64 11.12
C ASP A 130 17.00 30.60 10.13
N GLY A 131 17.76 30.21 9.11
CA GLY A 131 17.36 29.20 8.15
C GLY A 131 18.16 29.23 6.86
N SER A 132 17.57 28.74 5.81
CA SER A 132 18.13 28.80 4.45
C SER A 132 17.14 29.44 3.48
N ILE A 133 17.66 30.05 2.43
CA ILE A 133 16.86 30.64 1.35
C ILE A 133 16.23 29.49 0.55
N ILE A 134 14.91 29.34 0.60
CA ILE A 134 14.17 28.21 -0.02
C ILE A 134 13.46 28.59 -1.33
N THR A 135 13.40 29.85 -1.67
CA THR A 135 12.93 30.34 -2.99
C THR A 135 13.96 31.25 -3.62
N SER A 136 14.04 31.23 -4.96
CA SER A 136 14.94 32.13 -5.67
C SER A 136 14.63 33.59 -5.36
N PRO A 137 15.61 34.36 -4.88
CA PRO A 137 15.40 35.77 -4.59
C PRO A 137 15.03 36.57 -5.86
N VAL A 138 14.36 37.71 -5.66
CA VAL A 138 14.08 38.67 -6.74
C VAL A 138 15.39 39.12 -7.41
N LYS A 139 15.30 39.50 -8.68
CA LYS A 139 16.50 39.89 -9.48
C LYS A 139 16.92 41.32 -9.13
N ILE A 140 18.24 41.59 -9.17
CA ILE A 140 18.81 42.93 -9.12
C ILE A 140 18.22 43.78 -10.27
N GLY A 141 17.87 45.01 -9.99
CA GLY A 141 17.22 45.94 -10.93
C GLY A 141 15.69 45.86 -10.94
N GLN A 142 15.09 44.83 -10.32
CA GLN A 142 13.64 44.71 -10.23
C GLN A 142 13.05 45.78 -9.31
N LYS A 143 11.92 46.39 -9.71
CA LYS A 143 11.13 47.29 -8.86
C LYS A 143 10.22 46.46 -7.96
N VAL A 144 10.24 46.74 -6.67
CA VAL A 144 9.48 46.06 -5.63
C VAL A 144 8.71 47.05 -4.78
N SER A 145 7.62 46.59 -4.17
CA SER A 145 6.83 47.33 -3.18
C SER A 145 7.00 46.70 -1.80
N ALA A 146 6.52 47.35 -0.74
CA ALA A 146 6.52 46.80 0.62
C ALA A 146 5.77 45.44 0.71
N ASN A 147 4.86 45.16 -0.20
CA ASN A 147 4.10 43.88 -0.25
C ASN A 147 4.73 42.84 -1.22
N SER A 148 5.89 43.14 -1.79
CA SER A 148 6.56 42.21 -2.69
C SER A 148 7.42 41.23 -1.90
N VAL A 149 7.22 39.91 -2.10
CA VAL A 149 8.09 38.91 -1.50
C VAL A 149 9.46 38.94 -2.17
N ILE A 150 10.51 39.21 -1.41
CA ILE A 150 11.89 39.20 -1.86
C ILE A 150 12.42 37.78 -2.00
N THR A 151 12.18 36.97 -0.98
CA THR A 151 12.51 35.54 -0.93
C THR A 151 11.77 34.90 0.24
N LYS A 152 11.92 33.59 0.40
CA LYS A 152 11.38 32.84 1.55
C LYS A 152 12.52 32.14 2.27
N ILE A 153 12.55 32.26 3.59
CA ILE A 153 13.48 31.55 4.47
C ILE A 153 12.75 30.39 5.12
N GLY A 154 13.38 29.23 5.15
CA GLY A 154 12.84 28.04 5.81
C GLY A 154 13.90 27.25 6.56
N ASP A 155 13.47 26.54 7.60
CA ASP A 155 14.31 25.62 8.35
C ASP A 155 14.34 24.24 7.64
N ILE A 156 15.34 24.06 6.79
CA ILE A 156 15.51 22.80 6.02
C ILE A 156 15.99 21.61 6.88
N ASN A 157 16.35 21.83 8.13
CA ASN A 157 16.79 20.77 9.04
C ASN A 157 15.62 20.10 9.75
N ASN A 158 14.51 20.82 9.92
CA ASN A 158 13.31 20.36 10.60
C ASN A 158 12.14 20.31 9.60
N LEU A 159 11.96 19.14 9.00
CA LEU A 159 10.90 18.89 8.04
C LEU A 159 9.71 18.20 8.72
N GLN A 160 8.52 18.49 8.22
CA GLN A 160 7.28 17.82 8.60
C GLN A 160 6.54 17.35 7.35
N ILE A 161 5.61 16.44 7.53
CA ILE A 161 4.73 15.96 6.45
C ILE A 161 3.32 16.43 6.80
N THR A 162 2.73 17.22 5.92
CA THR A 162 1.32 17.61 6.00
C THR A 162 0.52 16.65 5.13
N ALA A 163 -0.32 15.82 5.75
CA ALA A 163 -1.10 14.81 5.06
C ALA A 163 -2.60 14.99 5.30
N LYS A 164 -3.43 14.65 4.29
CA LYS A 164 -4.88 14.82 4.33
C LYS A 164 -5.57 13.46 4.37
N VAL A 165 -6.18 13.12 5.50
CA VAL A 165 -6.84 11.83 5.72
C VAL A 165 -8.35 11.95 5.48
N PRO A 166 -8.97 11.09 4.63
CA PRO A 166 -10.40 11.09 4.39
C PRO A 166 -11.22 10.91 5.68
N GLU A 167 -12.34 11.63 5.78
CA GLU A 167 -13.22 11.69 6.96
C GLU A 167 -13.61 10.30 7.50
N ARG A 168 -13.86 9.33 6.62
CA ARG A 168 -14.20 7.96 7.00
C ARG A 168 -13.17 7.25 7.87
N TYR A 169 -11.93 7.74 7.90
CA TYR A 169 -10.84 7.16 8.70
C TYR A 169 -10.51 7.96 9.95
N VAL A 170 -11.14 9.13 10.14
CA VAL A 170 -10.80 10.06 11.23
C VAL A 170 -10.89 9.41 12.62
N ALA A 171 -11.88 8.55 12.84
CA ALA A 171 -12.04 7.83 14.10
C ALA A 171 -10.89 6.86 14.45
N LYS A 172 -10.06 6.50 13.47
CA LYS A 172 -8.91 5.60 13.65
C LYS A 172 -7.60 6.33 13.89
N ILE A 173 -7.59 7.66 13.83
CA ILE A 173 -6.37 8.48 13.91
C ILE A 173 -6.15 8.95 15.33
N ALA A 174 -4.92 8.79 15.82
CA ALA A 174 -4.49 9.26 17.14
C ALA A 174 -3.07 9.85 17.08
N LEU A 175 -2.75 10.73 18.03
CA LEU A 175 -1.41 11.23 18.24
C LEU A 175 -0.44 10.09 18.56
N GLY A 176 0.78 10.19 18.08
CA GLY A 176 1.84 9.20 18.31
C GLY A 176 1.77 7.97 17.41
N GLN A 177 0.75 7.83 16.55
CA GLN A 177 0.71 6.75 15.57
C GLN A 177 1.90 6.82 14.63
N LYS A 178 2.49 5.66 14.32
CA LYS A 178 3.59 5.54 13.38
C LYS A 178 3.07 5.49 11.94
N ALA A 179 3.87 6.02 11.04
CA ALA A 179 3.62 5.96 9.61
C ALA A 179 4.90 5.60 8.85
N GLU A 180 4.74 4.81 7.82
CA GLU A 180 5.75 4.54 6.82
C GLU A 180 5.53 5.50 5.65
N ILE A 181 6.58 6.21 5.30
CA ILE A 181 6.59 7.22 4.25
C ILE A 181 7.42 6.71 3.10
N THR A 182 6.87 6.71 1.91
CA THR A 182 7.61 6.45 0.67
C THR A 182 7.61 7.70 -0.21
N LEU A 183 8.76 8.01 -0.78
CA LEU A 183 8.97 9.18 -1.64
C LEU A 183 9.25 8.69 -3.06
N GLN A 184 8.53 9.24 -4.02
CA GLN A 184 8.66 8.81 -5.42
C GLN A 184 10.10 8.88 -5.94
N ALA A 185 10.89 9.85 -5.45
CA ALA A 185 12.29 10.03 -5.83
C ALA A 185 13.20 8.89 -5.35
N TYR A 186 12.80 8.12 -4.34
CA TYR A 186 13.64 7.08 -3.71
C TYR A 186 13.04 5.67 -3.79
N GLY A 187 12.05 5.48 -4.66
CA GLY A 187 11.45 4.15 -4.93
C GLY A 187 10.85 3.51 -3.68
N GLU A 188 11.34 2.31 -3.35
CA GLU A 188 10.81 1.50 -2.23
C GLU A 188 11.43 1.84 -0.87
N GLU A 189 12.30 2.85 -0.82
CA GLU A 189 12.91 3.24 0.45
C GLU A 189 11.88 3.82 1.42
N LYS A 190 11.93 3.35 2.68
CA LYS A 190 10.95 3.64 3.71
C LYS A 190 11.54 4.59 4.75
N PHE A 191 10.79 5.65 5.02
CA PHE A 191 11.11 6.65 6.01
C PHE A 191 10.06 6.59 7.11
N MET A 192 10.49 6.53 8.38
CA MET A 192 9.55 6.45 9.50
C MET A 192 9.21 7.83 10.02
N ALA A 193 7.91 8.01 10.30
CA ALA A 193 7.37 9.25 10.86
C ALA A 193 6.29 8.95 11.90
N SER A 194 5.98 9.94 12.71
CA SER A 194 4.95 9.85 13.77
C SER A 194 3.99 11.02 13.69
N VAL A 195 2.71 10.77 13.95
CA VAL A 195 1.68 11.81 14.02
C VAL A 195 1.91 12.68 15.24
N VAL A 196 2.17 13.96 15.04
CA VAL A 196 2.43 14.95 16.12
C VAL A 196 1.29 15.93 16.31
N ARG A 197 0.50 16.20 15.26
CA ARG A 197 -0.65 17.09 15.34
C ARG A 197 -1.78 16.56 14.46
N ILE A 198 -3.00 16.80 14.89
CA ILE A 198 -4.23 16.47 14.17
C ILE A 198 -5.08 17.71 14.17
N SER A 199 -5.50 18.21 13.01
CA SER A 199 -6.40 19.36 12.91
C SER A 199 -7.70 19.09 13.69
N PRO A 200 -8.22 20.02 14.45
CA PRO A 200 -9.53 19.88 15.09
C PRO A 200 -10.68 19.96 14.09
N VAL A 201 -10.45 20.47 12.89
CA VAL A 201 -11.47 20.75 11.87
C VAL A 201 -11.29 19.79 10.68
N VAL A 202 -12.39 19.39 10.08
CA VAL A 202 -12.45 18.69 8.78
C VAL A 202 -12.69 19.75 7.71
N ASP A 203 -11.90 19.72 6.64
CA ASP A 203 -12.13 20.57 5.47
C ASP A 203 -13.40 20.10 4.73
N PRO A 204 -14.45 20.94 4.67
CA PRO A 204 -15.72 20.55 4.06
C PRO A 204 -15.65 20.41 2.53
N SER A 205 -14.68 21.07 1.89
CA SER A 205 -14.53 21.04 0.44
C SER A 205 -13.91 19.73 -0.04
N THR A 206 -12.93 19.22 0.69
CA THR A 206 -12.21 17.99 0.36
C THR A 206 -12.68 16.78 1.18
N ARG A 207 -13.45 17.00 2.23
CA ARG A 207 -13.86 15.99 3.24
C ARG A 207 -12.67 15.24 3.81
N THR A 208 -11.61 15.99 4.11
CA THR A 208 -10.39 15.44 4.71
C THR A 208 -10.05 16.14 6.01
N LYS A 209 -9.35 15.45 6.87
CA LYS A 209 -8.76 15.98 8.08
C LYS A 209 -7.25 16.03 7.91
N GLU A 210 -6.67 17.20 8.17
CA GLU A 210 -5.23 17.39 8.10
C GLU A 210 -4.55 16.79 9.33
N ILE A 211 -3.47 16.08 9.10
CA ILE A 211 -2.56 15.59 10.12
C ILE A 211 -1.14 16.03 9.78
N ILE A 212 -0.35 16.27 10.80
CA ILE A 212 1.06 16.59 10.66
C ILE A 212 1.88 15.49 11.30
N LEU A 213 2.86 14.99 10.52
CA LEU A 213 3.79 13.98 10.98
C LEU A 213 5.20 14.56 10.98
N ASN A 214 5.97 14.20 12.00
CA ASN A 214 7.41 14.45 12.02
C ASN A 214 8.15 13.17 11.71
N PHE A 215 9.26 13.29 10.99
CA PHE A 215 10.18 12.18 10.80
C PHE A 215 10.77 11.76 12.14
N ASP A 216 10.92 10.45 12.36
CA ASP A 216 11.49 9.91 13.61
C ASP A 216 12.99 10.20 13.74
N LYS A 217 13.67 10.40 12.62
CA LYS A 217 15.08 10.81 12.55
C LYS A 217 15.29 11.78 11.37
N LYS A 218 16.40 12.52 11.39
CA LYS A 218 16.79 13.38 10.27
C LYS A 218 17.22 12.51 9.08
N TYR A 219 16.71 12.86 7.91
CA TYR A 219 17.10 12.24 6.63
C TYR A 219 17.65 13.31 5.70
N GLU A 220 18.95 13.30 5.44
CA GLU A 220 19.66 14.36 4.66
C GLU A 220 19.18 14.48 3.21
N LYS A 221 18.68 13.39 2.64
CA LYS A 221 18.20 13.34 1.26
C LYS A 221 16.75 13.78 1.09
N VAL A 222 16.01 13.98 2.18
CA VAL A 222 14.62 14.43 2.15
C VAL A 222 14.59 15.94 2.07
N ASN A 223 13.81 16.47 1.11
CA ASN A 223 13.70 17.92 0.90
C ASN A 223 12.23 18.36 0.98
N ALA A 224 12.03 19.61 1.43
CA ALA A 224 10.72 20.25 1.35
C ALA A 224 10.22 20.33 -0.10
N GLY A 225 8.90 20.24 -0.31
CA GLY A 225 8.26 20.20 -1.61
C GLY A 225 8.17 18.80 -2.22
N MET A 226 8.77 17.76 -1.60
CA MET A 226 8.60 16.39 -2.06
C MET A 226 7.22 15.85 -1.73
N PHE A 227 6.66 15.10 -2.67
CA PHE A 227 5.41 14.38 -2.48
C PHE A 227 5.64 13.08 -1.70
N ALA A 228 4.88 12.89 -0.64
CA ALA A 228 4.98 11.75 0.27
C ALA A 228 3.73 10.86 0.16
N ARG A 229 3.94 9.56 -0.04
CA ARG A 229 2.91 8.55 0.18
C ARG A 229 3.02 8.08 1.63
N VAL A 230 1.94 8.16 2.37
CA VAL A 230 1.88 7.89 3.81
C VAL A 230 1.06 6.62 4.04
N LYS A 231 1.68 5.57 4.59
CA LYS A 231 1.01 4.40 5.14
C LYS A 231 0.92 4.60 6.65
N LEU A 232 -0.21 5.11 7.13
CA LEU A 232 -0.45 5.39 8.55
C LEU A 232 -0.96 4.13 9.24
N PHE A 233 -0.21 3.60 10.19
CA PHE A 233 -0.63 2.46 11.00
C PHE A 233 -1.67 2.91 12.03
N THR A 234 -2.79 2.17 12.12
CA THR A 234 -3.93 2.57 12.94
C THR A 234 -4.18 1.55 14.05
N LEU A 235 -5.18 0.70 13.89
CA LEU A 235 -5.61 -0.24 14.92
C LEU A 235 -4.80 -1.54 14.85
N LYS A 236 -4.42 -2.05 16.02
CA LYS A 236 -3.82 -3.37 16.17
C LYS A 236 -4.87 -4.40 16.54
N TYR A 237 -4.78 -5.57 15.96
CA TYR A 237 -5.66 -6.69 16.20
C TYR A 237 -4.82 -7.90 16.61
N ASP A 238 -4.95 -8.29 17.87
CA ASP A 238 -4.18 -9.36 18.51
C ASP A 238 -5.04 -10.59 18.81
N GLY A 239 -4.43 -11.68 19.24
CA GLY A 239 -5.06 -12.77 19.95
C GLY A 239 -5.74 -13.82 19.07
N TYR A 240 -5.55 -13.79 17.76
CA TYR A 240 -6.12 -14.79 16.84
C TYR A 240 -5.08 -15.32 15.87
N PRO A 241 -5.20 -16.58 15.43
CA PRO A 241 -4.42 -17.11 14.33
C PRO A 241 -4.61 -16.27 13.06
N VAL A 242 -3.52 -16.04 12.33
CA VAL A 242 -3.51 -15.26 11.09
C VAL A 242 -3.10 -16.15 9.93
N ILE A 243 -3.96 -16.20 8.91
CA ILE A 243 -3.80 -17.04 7.72
C ILE A 243 -3.84 -16.15 6.47
N GLN A 244 -3.07 -16.52 5.45
CA GLN A 244 -3.13 -15.85 4.15
C GLN A 244 -4.52 -15.99 3.54
N GLN A 245 -4.99 -14.93 2.88
CA GLN A 245 -6.32 -14.88 2.29
C GLN A 245 -6.58 -16.03 1.32
N ASP A 246 -5.56 -16.45 0.57
CA ASP A 246 -5.65 -17.46 -0.47
C ASP A 246 -5.95 -18.87 0.06
N ALA A 247 -5.75 -19.10 1.37
CA ALA A 247 -6.11 -20.36 2.02
C ALA A 247 -7.62 -20.54 2.24
N PHE A 248 -8.41 -19.47 2.16
CA PHE A 248 -9.83 -19.54 2.46
C PHE A 248 -10.63 -20.02 1.26
N VAL A 249 -11.49 -21.00 1.50
CA VAL A 249 -12.49 -21.45 0.54
C VAL A 249 -13.82 -20.82 0.92
N GLU A 250 -14.34 -19.96 0.05
CA GLU A 250 -15.64 -19.30 0.24
C GLU A 250 -16.76 -20.11 -0.41
N ASN A 251 -17.84 -20.32 0.32
CA ASN A 251 -19.03 -20.99 -0.15
C ASN A 251 -20.27 -20.36 0.51
N SER A 252 -21.10 -19.66 -0.29
CA SER A 252 -22.38 -19.07 0.15
C SER A 252 -22.24 -18.22 1.44
N ASP A 253 -21.32 -17.26 1.45
CA ASP A 253 -21.01 -16.37 2.59
C ASP A 253 -20.34 -17.05 3.80
N GLU A 254 -20.01 -18.32 3.70
CA GLU A 254 -19.27 -19.04 4.72
C GLU A 254 -17.83 -19.29 4.29
N TYR A 255 -16.92 -19.20 5.25
CA TYR A 255 -15.49 -19.43 5.01
C TYR A 255 -15.06 -20.76 5.61
N TYR A 256 -14.23 -21.48 4.85
CA TYR A 256 -13.69 -22.78 5.23
C TYR A 256 -12.18 -22.77 5.04
N LEU A 257 -11.50 -23.57 5.87
CA LEU A 257 -10.09 -23.91 5.72
C LEU A 257 -9.93 -25.43 5.69
N TYR A 258 -8.97 -25.93 4.91
CA TYR A 258 -8.54 -27.31 4.98
C TYR A 258 -7.41 -27.45 5.99
N VAL A 259 -7.64 -28.20 7.06
CA VAL A 259 -6.65 -28.47 8.11
C VAL A 259 -6.10 -29.87 7.91
N VAL A 260 -4.78 -29.99 7.89
CA VAL A 260 -4.08 -31.26 7.76
C VAL A 260 -3.99 -31.93 9.13
N LYS A 261 -4.38 -33.22 9.18
CA LYS A 261 -4.27 -34.05 10.37
C LYS A 261 -2.92 -34.79 10.40
N GLU A 262 -2.60 -35.40 11.55
CA GLU A 262 -1.38 -36.19 11.74
C GLU A 262 -1.27 -37.40 10.78
N ASP A 263 -2.42 -37.94 10.35
CA ASP A 263 -2.48 -39.07 9.38
C ASP A 263 -2.33 -38.63 7.92
N SER A 264 -1.94 -37.36 7.68
CA SER A 264 -1.81 -36.75 6.37
C SER A 264 -3.12 -36.70 5.57
N THR A 265 -4.25 -36.68 6.25
CA THR A 265 -5.57 -36.37 5.66
C THR A 265 -5.98 -34.95 5.96
N VAL A 266 -6.88 -34.37 5.16
CA VAL A 266 -7.42 -33.04 5.40
C VAL A 266 -8.86 -33.09 5.89
N THR A 267 -9.18 -32.15 6.78
CA THR A 267 -10.56 -31.87 7.21
C THR A 267 -10.93 -30.47 6.78
N LYS A 268 -12.10 -30.31 6.17
CA LYS A 268 -12.69 -29.00 5.83
C LYS A 268 -13.38 -28.44 7.06
N ARG A 269 -12.80 -27.41 7.69
CA ARG A 269 -13.37 -26.78 8.87
C ARG A 269 -14.03 -25.44 8.50
N LYS A 270 -15.24 -25.23 8.98
CA LYS A 270 -15.89 -23.92 8.94
C LYS A 270 -15.18 -22.99 9.90
N VAL A 271 -14.90 -21.77 9.46
CA VAL A 271 -14.17 -20.76 10.24
C VAL A 271 -14.89 -19.43 10.26
N LEU A 272 -14.76 -18.74 11.37
CA LEU A 272 -15.22 -17.35 11.48
C LEU A 272 -14.05 -16.42 11.14
N ARG A 273 -14.08 -15.86 9.93
CA ARG A 273 -13.06 -14.92 9.44
C ARG A 273 -13.19 -13.58 10.18
N GLY A 274 -12.09 -13.05 10.67
CA GLY A 274 -11.97 -11.74 11.30
C GLY A 274 -11.54 -10.64 10.31
N LYS A 275 -10.66 -9.78 10.76
CA LYS A 275 -10.11 -8.71 9.93
C LYS A 275 -9.20 -9.28 8.84
N ASN A 276 -9.33 -8.71 7.63
CA ASN A 276 -8.44 -8.96 6.51
C ASN A 276 -7.61 -7.69 6.26
N ILE A 277 -6.30 -7.81 6.34
CA ILE A 277 -5.36 -6.70 6.20
C ILE A 277 -4.15 -7.22 5.42
N ASP A 278 -3.84 -6.54 4.32
CA ASP A 278 -2.63 -6.80 3.50
C ASP A 278 -2.48 -8.26 3.05
N GLY A 279 -3.60 -8.89 2.64
CA GLY A 279 -3.63 -10.28 2.18
C GLY A 279 -3.64 -11.32 3.31
N TYR A 280 -3.74 -10.91 4.56
CA TYR A 280 -3.82 -11.78 5.73
C TYR A 280 -5.12 -11.58 6.49
N SER A 281 -5.71 -12.66 6.95
CA SER A 281 -6.97 -12.64 7.69
C SER A 281 -6.82 -13.29 9.05
N GLN A 282 -7.39 -12.68 10.06
CA GLN A 282 -7.58 -13.32 11.34
C GLN A 282 -8.64 -14.41 11.24
N VAL A 283 -8.47 -15.48 11.99
CA VAL A 283 -9.47 -16.53 12.18
C VAL A 283 -9.88 -16.52 13.65
N LYS A 284 -11.13 -16.07 13.91
CA LYS A 284 -11.66 -15.95 15.26
C LYS A 284 -12.08 -17.28 15.86
N GLU A 285 -12.60 -18.18 15.01
CA GLU A 285 -13.09 -19.49 15.40
C GLU A 285 -12.80 -20.51 14.31
N GLY A 286 -12.64 -21.77 14.69
CA GLY A 286 -12.49 -22.92 13.79
C GLY A 286 -11.08 -23.46 13.63
N ILE A 287 -10.05 -22.69 14.00
CA ILE A 287 -8.65 -23.17 14.08
C ILE A 287 -7.96 -22.69 15.36
N ALA A 288 -6.91 -23.38 15.75
CA ALA A 288 -6.06 -23.03 16.88
C ALA A 288 -4.61 -22.80 16.42
N ASP A 289 -3.81 -22.20 17.30
CA ASP A 289 -2.36 -22.10 17.09
C ASP A 289 -1.75 -23.49 16.96
N GLY A 290 -0.89 -23.66 15.96
CA GLY A 290 -0.28 -24.94 15.66
C GLY A 290 -1.04 -25.78 14.61
N ASP A 291 -2.29 -25.48 14.29
CA ASP A 291 -3.00 -26.16 13.19
C ASP A 291 -2.26 -25.95 11.86
N VAL A 292 -2.08 -27.03 11.09
CA VAL A 292 -1.47 -26.99 9.77
C VAL A 292 -2.57 -26.80 8.74
N VAL A 293 -2.57 -25.66 8.07
CA VAL A 293 -3.62 -25.24 7.12
C VAL A 293 -3.08 -25.30 5.69
N VAL A 294 -3.89 -25.83 4.76
CA VAL A 294 -3.54 -25.85 3.32
C VAL A 294 -3.64 -24.43 2.77
N LEU A 295 -2.55 -23.97 2.16
CA LEU A 295 -2.46 -22.66 1.52
C LEU A 295 -2.75 -22.74 0.01
N GLU A 296 -2.19 -23.76 -0.67
CA GLU A 296 -2.34 -23.97 -2.11
C GLU A 296 -2.65 -25.43 -2.42
N GLY A 297 -3.34 -25.68 -3.54
CA GLY A 297 -3.70 -27.02 -3.99
C GLY A 297 -5.10 -27.48 -3.53
N MET A 298 -5.90 -26.59 -2.95
CA MET A 298 -7.19 -26.93 -2.34
C MET A 298 -8.30 -27.27 -3.34
N LEU A 299 -8.18 -26.87 -4.63
CA LEU A 299 -9.25 -27.07 -5.63
C LEU A 299 -9.60 -28.54 -5.89
N SER A 300 -8.67 -29.46 -5.65
CA SER A 300 -8.85 -30.89 -5.81
C SER A 300 -9.09 -31.65 -4.50
N LEU A 301 -9.19 -30.91 -3.37
CA LEU A 301 -9.37 -31.50 -2.05
C LEU A 301 -10.85 -31.71 -1.73
N TYR A 302 -11.10 -32.83 -1.05
CA TYR A 302 -12.38 -33.18 -0.44
C TYR A 302 -12.15 -33.63 1.02
N GLU A 303 -13.18 -33.77 1.79
CA GLU A 303 -13.09 -34.23 3.18
C GLU A 303 -12.41 -35.61 3.27
N GLY A 304 -11.36 -35.71 4.06
CA GLY A 304 -10.56 -36.93 4.23
C GLY A 304 -9.57 -37.23 3.06
N ALA A 305 -9.36 -36.31 2.13
CA ALA A 305 -8.38 -36.49 1.06
C ALA A 305 -6.96 -36.62 1.65
N LYS A 306 -6.16 -37.57 1.13
CA LYS A 306 -4.75 -37.68 1.48
C LYS A 306 -3.94 -36.59 0.78
N VAL A 307 -3.07 -35.91 1.54
CA VAL A 307 -2.20 -34.86 1.03
C VAL A 307 -0.73 -35.18 1.30
N ARG A 308 0.12 -34.61 0.47
CA ARG A 308 1.56 -34.55 0.65
C ARG A 308 1.98 -33.10 0.67
N ASP A 309 2.47 -32.68 1.81
CA ASP A 309 3.02 -31.34 1.97
C ASP A 309 4.32 -31.19 1.16
N ILE A 310 4.37 -30.17 0.31
CA ILE A 310 5.53 -29.79 -0.50
C ILE A 310 6.12 -28.44 -0.08
N SER A 311 5.60 -27.84 0.96
CA SER A 311 5.96 -26.51 1.43
C SER A 311 7.07 -26.63 2.42
N GLY A 312 7.98 -27.10 2.63
CA GLY A 312 8.90 -26.95 3.80
C GLY A 312 8.55 -25.72 4.62
N ASN A 313 7.59 -25.86 5.52
CA ASN A 313 7.08 -24.88 6.48
C ASN A 313 7.35 -23.41 6.11
N VAL A 314 6.49 -22.81 5.32
CA VAL A 314 6.56 -21.36 5.03
C VAL A 314 6.15 -20.60 6.29
N GLU A 315 7.13 -20.11 7.05
CA GLU A 315 6.83 -19.17 8.12
C GLU A 315 6.31 -17.85 7.52
N PHE A 316 5.24 -17.34 8.11
CA PHE A 316 4.73 -16.01 7.85
C PHE A 316 5.83 -14.96 8.15
N VAL A 317 6.30 -14.26 7.15
CA VAL A 317 7.16 -13.10 7.31
C VAL A 317 6.27 -11.86 7.24
N GLU A 318 5.84 -11.38 8.43
CA GLU A 318 5.29 -10.05 8.52
C GLU A 318 6.38 -9.05 8.12
N ALA A 319 6.06 -8.08 7.26
CA ALA A 319 6.84 -6.88 7.15
C ALA A 319 6.68 -6.11 8.48
N ALA A 320 7.42 -6.54 9.50
CA ALA A 320 7.44 -5.87 10.80
C ALA A 320 7.83 -4.41 10.58
N PRO A 321 7.18 -3.45 11.26
CA PRO A 321 7.74 -2.12 11.37
C PRO A 321 9.16 -2.30 11.92
N PRO A 322 10.19 -1.69 11.32
CA PRO A 322 11.56 -1.85 11.79
C PRO A 322 11.59 -1.52 13.28
N ALA A 323 12.10 -2.47 14.08
CA ALA A 323 12.33 -2.23 15.49
C ALA A 323 13.22 -0.98 15.63
N PRO A 324 13.00 -0.13 16.64
CA PRO A 324 13.94 0.95 16.91
C PRO A 324 15.33 0.32 17.08
N GLU A 325 16.26 0.69 16.21
CA GLU A 325 17.66 0.27 16.34
C GLU A 325 18.12 0.71 17.75
N GLY A 326 18.30 -0.27 18.61
CA GLY A 326 18.93 -0.04 19.90
C GLY A 326 20.29 0.59 19.67
N ASP A 327 20.52 1.66 20.38
CA ASP A 327 21.78 2.39 20.48
C ASP A 327 22.95 1.39 20.60
N LYS A 328 23.67 1.16 19.50
CA LYS A 328 24.93 0.43 19.53
C LYS A 328 25.94 1.37 20.17
N GLY A 329 26.11 1.19 21.48
CA GLY A 329 27.07 1.88 22.28
C GLY A 329 28.41 2.04 21.56
N ALA A 330 28.92 3.26 21.59
CA ALA A 330 30.21 3.64 21.06
C ALA A 330 31.32 2.72 21.58
N PRO A 331 32.32 2.35 20.78
CA PRO A 331 33.46 1.56 21.25
C PRO A 331 34.22 2.36 22.29
N LYS A 332 34.38 1.81 23.48
CA LYS A 332 35.29 2.33 24.50
C LYS A 332 36.69 2.41 23.91
N GLY A 333 37.17 3.63 23.75
CA GLY A 333 38.55 3.90 23.41
C GLY A 333 39.51 3.31 24.42
N GLU A 334 40.37 2.44 23.96
CA GLU A 334 41.52 1.91 24.67
C GLU A 334 42.54 3.04 24.82
N LYS A 335 42.86 3.38 26.06
CA LYS A 335 44.02 4.24 26.39
C LYS A 335 45.28 3.44 26.23
N LYS A 336 46.18 3.94 25.43
CA LYS A 336 47.63 3.84 25.63
C LYS A 336 48.26 5.21 25.46
#